data_72affcd20c11cdf4c8b009174d1bb070
#
_entry.id   72affcd20c11cdf4c8b009174d1bb070
#
_cell.length_a   1.000
_cell.length_b   1.000
_cell.length_c   1.000
_cell.angle_alpha   90.00
_cell.angle_beta   90.00
_cell.angle_gamma   90.00
#
_symmetry.space_group_name_H-M   'P 1'
#
loop_
_entity.id
_entity.type
_entity.pdbx_description
1 polymer ?
#
loop_
_entity_poly.entity_id
_entity_poly.type
_entity_poly.pdbx_seq_one_letter_code
_entity_poly.pdbx_strand_id
1 'polypeptide(L)'
;FWIVVVPIEAIAGAQILQQWIDLPMWQLGLGLMAVMTAVNLLSARSYGEFEFWFSSIKVAAIIAFILVAAAFAFGLTSPDGATFANLTDHGGFAPKGWVPVVATVTTVFFSLVGAEITTVAAAESKDPEKAVVRMATTITWRILLFYVVSLGLIVCVVAWPMVKPGESPFTL
;
A
#
# COMPACT_ATOMS: atom_id res chain seq x y z
N PHE A 1 13.97 -8.17 12.41
CA PHE A 1 12.80 -7.62 11.72
C PHE A 1 12.96 -7.78 10.21
N TRP A 2 13.93 -7.15 9.56
CA TRP A 2 14.10 -7.14 8.10
C TRP A 2 14.29 -8.53 7.45
N ILE A 3 14.90 -9.49 8.16
CA ILE A 3 15.04 -10.88 7.71
C ILE A 3 13.67 -11.54 7.42
N VAL A 4 12.61 -11.09 8.09
CA VAL A 4 11.25 -11.62 7.91
C VAL A 4 10.47 -10.78 6.89
N VAL A 5 10.64 -9.47 6.89
CA VAL A 5 9.90 -8.54 6.01
C VAL A 5 10.24 -8.75 4.53
N VAL A 6 11.53 -8.83 4.19
CA VAL A 6 11.97 -8.99 2.80
C VAL A 6 11.37 -10.23 2.11
N PRO A 7 11.39 -11.44 2.72
CA PRO A 7 10.71 -12.59 2.13
C PRO A 7 9.19 -12.42 1.99
N ILE A 8 8.52 -11.77 2.95
CA ILE A 8 7.08 -11.52 2.88
C ILE A 8 6.76 -10.63 1.68
N GLU A 9 7.52 -9.56 1.47
CA GLU A 9 7.35 -8.65 0.33
C GLU A 9 7.64 -9.37 -1.00
N ALA A 10 8.66 -10.23 -1.05
CA ALA A 10 8.96 -11.02 -2.24
C ALA A 10 7.83 -12.00 -2.59
N ILE A 11 7.23 -12.65 -1.58
CA ILE A 11 6.08 -13.55 -1.76
C ILE A 11 4.86 -12.76 -2.24
N ALA A 12 4.55 -11.61 -1.62
CA ALA A 12 3.45 -10.75 -2.02
C ALA A 12 3.62 -10.25 -3.46
N GLY A 13 4.82 -9.81 -3.83
CA GLY A 13 5.14 -9.41 -5.20
C GLY A 13 5.01 -10.56 -6.20
N ALA A 14 5.45 -11.77 -5.84
CA ALA A 14 5.31 -12.96 -6.67
C ALA A 14 3.83 -13.33 -6.89
N GLN A 15 2.98 -13.23 -5.88
CA GLN A 15 1.53 -13.45 -6.00
C GLN A 15 0.88 -12.47 -6.98
N ILE A 16 1.28 -11.21 -6.94
CA ILE A 16 0.79 -10.19 -7.89
C ILE A 16 1.26 -10.53 -9.31
N LEU A 17 2.54 -10.88 -9.51
CA LEU A 17 3.08 -11.22 -10.82
C LEU A 17 2.44 -12.46 -11.44
N GLN A 18 2.02 -13.44 -10.62
CA GLN A 18 1.31 -14.64 -11.11
C GLN A 18 0.00 -14.35 -11.83
N GLN A 19 -0.57 -13.15 -11.67
CA GLN A 19 -1.78 -12.76 -12.41
C GLN A 19 -1.52 -12.53 -13.91
N TRP A 20 -0.25 -12.27 -14.29
CA TRP A 20 0.14 -11.99 -15.67
C TRP A 20 1.21 -12.96 -16.20
N ILE A 21 1.93 -13.65 -15.32
CA ILE A 21 3.05 -14.50 -15.69
C ILE A 21 2.80 -15.90 -15.13
N ASP A 22 2.62 -16.86 -16.02
CA ASP A 22 2.39 -18.28 -15.67
C ASP A 22 3.71 -18.98 -15.31
N LEU A 23 4.27 -18.59 -14.16
CA LEU A 23 5.46 -19.20 -13.56
C LEU A 23 5.17 -19.59 -12.10
N PRO A 24 5.85 -20.63 -11.58
CA PRO A 24 5.75 -21.00 -10.18
C PRO A 24 6.14 -19.84 -9.26
N MET A 25 5.40 -19.66 -8.15
CA MET A 25 5.61 -18.56 -7.19
C MET A 25 7.06 -18.45 -6.72
N TRP A 26 7.73 -19.57 -6.47
CA TRP A 26 9.12 -19.57 -6.01
C TRP A 26 10.10 -18.99 -7.04
N GLN A 27 9.85 -19.19 -8.36
CA GLN A 27 10.70 -18.63 -9.41
C GLN A 27 10.52 -17.11 -9.50
N LEU A 28 9.28 -16.64 -9.41
CA LEU A 28 8.96 -15.20 -9.39
C LEU A 28 9.54 -14.54 -8.14
N GLY A 29 9.41 -15.15 -6.98
CA GLY A 29 9.99 -14.66 -5.73
C GLY A 29 11.51 -14.58 -5.77
N LEU A 30 12.19 -15.63 -6.25
CA LEU A 30 13.65 -15.62 -6.43
C LEU A 30 14.09 -14.59 -7.46
N GLY A 31 13.35 -14.42 -8.55
CA GLY A 31 13.61 -13.39 -9.57
C GLY A 31 13.53 -11.98 -8.98
N LEU A 32 12.47 -11.70 -8.22
CA LEU A 32 12.33 -10.42 -7.52
C LEU A 32 13.47 -10.17 -6.54
N MET A 33 13.83 -11.17 -5.72
CA MET A 33 14.95 -11.05 -4.78
C MET A 33 16.28 -10.82 -5.51
N ALA A 34 16.51 -11.50 -6.64
CA ALA A 34 17.72 -11.29 -7.45
C ALA A 34 17.79 -9.88 -8.01
N VAL A 35 16.69 -9.35 -8.55
CA VAL A 35 16.61 -7.97 -9.05
C VAL A 35 16.85 -6.97 -7.93
N MET A 36 16.18 -7.12 -6.78
CA MET A 36 16.36 -6.24 -5.64
C MET A 36 17.78 -6.28 -5.10
N THR A 37 18.40 -7.47 -5.03
CA THR A 37 19.79 -7.62 -4.63
C THR A 37 20.73 -6.91 -5.61
N ALA A 38 20.52 -7.09 -6.91
CA ALA A 38 21.32 -6.43 -7.92
C ALA A 38 21.25 -4.89 -7.82
N VAL A 39 20.04 -4.34 -7.60
CA VAL A 39 19.83 -2.89 -7.39
C VAL A 39 20.56 -2.41 -6.13
N ASN A 40 20.52 -3.19 -5.03
CA ASN A 40 21.21 -2.84 -3.79
C ASN A 40 22.74 -2.93 -3.89
N LEU A 41 23.28 -3.68 -4.84
CA LEU A 41 24.72 -3.75 -5.12
C LEU A 41 25.22 -2.58 -5.98
N LEU A 42 24.34 -1.75 -6.51
CA LEU A 42 24.70 -0.56 -7.27
C LEU A 42 25.35 0.51 -6.35
N SER A 43 25.98 1.51 -6.95
CA SER A 43 26.51 2.64 -6.19
C SER A 43 25.38 3.39 -5.46
N ALA A 44 25.68 4.02 -4.33
CA ALA A 44 24.71 4.79 -3.55
C ALA A 44 23.98 5.85 -4.39
N ARG A 45 24.66 6.44 -5.38
CA ARG A 45 24.04 7.40 -6.32
C ARG A 45 23.01 6.72 -7.22
N SER A 46 23.37 5.61 -7.86
CA SER A 46 22.46 4.87 -8.75
C SER A 46 21.28 4.31 -7.97
N TYR A 47 21.50 3.80 -6.76
CA TYR A 47 20.46 3.35 -5.86
C TYR A 47 19.45 4.47 -5.56
N GLY A 48 19.93 5.68 -5.21
CA GLY A 48 19.06 6.83 -4.94
C GLY A 48 18.25 7.28 -6.16
N GLU A 49 18.81 7.20 -7.37
CA GLU A 49 18.07 7.48 -8.61
C GLU A 49 16.97 6.44 -8.87
N PHE A 50 17.25 5.14 -8.68
CA PHE A 50 16.25 4.09 -8.76
C PHE A 50 15.14 4.27 -7.73
N GLU A 51 15.48 4.51 -6.47
CA GLU A 51 14.52 4.72 -5.39
C GLU A 51 13.60 5.92 -5.68
N PHE A 52 14.15 7.02 -6.19
CA PHE A 52 13.38 8.20 -6.59
C PHE A 52 12.34 7.86 -7.67
N TRP A 53 12.75 7.16 -8.73
CA TRP A 53 11.85 6.80 -9.83
C TRP A 53 10.77 5.82 -9.39
N PHE A 54 11.14 4.75 -8.67
CA PHE A 54 10.17 3.78 -8.16
C PHE A 54 9.18 4.41 -7.17
N SER A 55 9.66 5.27 -6.28
CA SER A 55 8.78 6.02 -5.37
C SER A 55 7.84 6.95 -6.12
N SER A 56 8.33 7.63 -7.17
CA SER A 56 7.52 8.54 -7.99
C SER A 56 6.42 7.79 -8.75
N ILE A 57 6.75 6.65 -9.35
CA ILE A 57 5.76 5.79 -10.03
C ILE A 57 4.70 5.30 -9.04
N LYS A 58 5.11 4.84 -7.85
CA LYS A 58 4.21 4.39 -6.79
C LYS A 58 3.23 5.49 -6.36
N VAL A 59 3.76 6.69 -6.11
CA VAL A 59 2.93 7.84 -5.72
C VAL A 59 1.96 8.23 -6.84
N ALA A 60 2.43 8.29 -8.08
CA ALA A 60 1.58 8.60 -9.23
C ALA A 60 0.47 7.56 -9.42
N ALA A 61 0.78 6.26 -9.28
CA ALA A 61 -0.20 5.19 -9.37
C ALA A 61 -1.28 5.29 -8.27
N ILE A 62 -0.88 5.58 -7.02
CA ILE A 62 -1.84 5.75 -5.91
C ILE A 62 -2.73 6.98 -6.15
N ILE A 63 -2.17 8.10 -6.60
CA ILE A 63 -2.97 9.30 -6.91
C ILE A 63 -3.94 9.01 -8.05
N ALA A 64 -3.51 8.36 -9.13
CA ALA A 64 -4.38 7.98 -10.23
C ALA A 64 -5.51 7.06 -9.74
N PHE A 65 -5.20 6.07 -8.92
CA PHE A 65 -6.20 5.20 -8.28
C PHE A 65 -7.22 6.02 -7.46
N ILE A 66 -6.75 6.92 -6.59
CA ILE A 66 -7.64 7.77 -5.77
C ILE A 66 -8.59 8.58 -6.65
N LEU A 67 -8.08 9.18 -7.73
CA LEU A 67 -8.90 9.99 -8.64
C LEU A 67 -9.96 9.15 -9.36
N VAL A 68 -9.57 7.99 -9.89
CA VAL A 68 -10.49 7.08 -10.58
C VAL A 68 -11.52 6.50 -9.62
N ALA A 69 -11.07 6.00 -8.45
CA ALA A 69 -11.97 5.43 -7.45
C ALA A 69 -12.91 6.49 -6.86
N ALA A 70 -12.46 7.72 -6.67
CA ALA A 70 -13.32 8.83 -6.25
C ALA A 70 -14.36 9.15 -7.33
N ALA A 71 -13.96 9.28 -8.60
CA ALA A 71 -14.89 9.52 -9.69
C ALA A 71 -15.98 8.44 -9.77
N PHE A 72 -15.61 7.18 -9.56
CA PHE A 72 -16.54 6.06 -9.51
C PHE A 72 -17.44 6.12 -8.26
N ALA A 73 -16.88 6.32 -7.08
CA ALA A 73 -17.63 6.38 -5.81
C ALA A 73 -18.66 7.52 -5.77
N PHE A 74 -18.34 8.67 -6.38
CA PHE A 74 -19.26 9.80 -6.51
C PHE A 74 -20.28 9.64 -7.68
N GLY A 75 -20.23 8.54 -8.43
CA GLY A 75 -21.18 8.27 -9.51
C GLY A 75 -20.89 9.01 -10.82
N LEU A 76 -19.69 9.59 -10.98
CA LEU A 76 -19.32 10.28 -12.23
C LEU A 76 -19.09 9.32 -13.40
N THR A 77 -18.60 8.11 -13.09
CA THR A 77 -18.29 7.07 -14.07
C THR A 77 -19.03 5.75 -13.81
N SER A 78 -19.70 5.62 -12.66
CA SER A 78 -20.50 4.46 -12.30
C SER A 78 -21.88 4.51 -13.00
N PRO A 79 -22.30 3.42 -13.69
CA PRO A 79 -23.59 3.36 -14.35
C PRO A 79 -24.78 3.41 -13.37
N ASP A 80 -24.59 2.96 -12.13
CA ASP A 80 -25.62 2.88 -11.09
C ASP A 80 -25.61 4.08 -10.12
N GLY A 81 -24.83 5.12 -10.40
CA GLY A 81 -24.67 6.31 -9.54
C GLY A 81 -23.66 6.11 -8.42
N ALA A 82 -23.81 6.87 -7.33
CA ALA A 82 -22.84 6.84 -6.21
C ALA A 82 -22.88 5.51 -5.45
N THR A 83 -21.68 4.98 -5.12
CA THR A 83 -21.51 3.64 -4.53
C THR A 83 -21.25 3.63 -3.02
N PHE A 84 -21.44 4.77 -2.34
CA PHE A 84 -21.21 4.88 -0.89
C PHE A 84 -22.09 3.94 -0.04
N ALA A 85 -23.18 3.45 -0.60
CA ALA A 85 -24.05 2.46 0.04
C ALA A 85 -23.31 1.15 0.40
N ASN A 86 -22.24 0.81 -0.33
CA ASN A 86 -21.41 -0.36 -0.03
C ASN A 86 -20.78 -0.33 1.39
N LEU A 87 -20.62 0.86 1.99
CA LEU A 87 -20.11 1.01 3.37
C LEU A 87 -21.08 0.48 4.42
N THR A 88 -22.38 0.50 4.14
CA THR A 88 -23.44 0.18 5.12
C THR A 88 -24.36 -0.95 4.69
N ASP A 89 -24.42 -1.22 3.41
CA ASP A 89 -25.20 -2.32 2.85
C ASP A 89 -24.72 -3.69 3.33
N HIS A 90 -24.85 -4.73 2.98
CA HIS A 90 -24.24 -6.02 3.30
C HIS A 90 -23.94 -6.28 4.81
N GLY A 91 -24.76 -5.76 5.71
CA GLY A 91 -24.65 -6.01 7.16
C GLY A 91 -24.00 -4.88 7.98
N GLY A 92 -23.86 -3.69 7.39
CA GLY A 92 -23.33 -2.50 8.07
C GLY A 92 -21.80 -2.44 8.08
N PHE A 93 -21.28 -1.48 8.82
CA PHE A 93 -19.82 -1.17 8.88
C PHE A 93 -18.98 -2.32 9.44
N ALA A 94 -19.51 -3.14 10.33
CA ALA A 94 -18.82 -4.28 10.92
C ALA A 94 -19.65 -5.56 10.79
N PRO A 95 -19.86 -6.09 9.59
CA PRO A 95 -20.79 -7.18 9.32
C PRO A 95 -20.44 -8.50 10.03
N LYS A 96 -19.16 -8.69 10.39
CA LYS A 96 -18.67 -9.84 11.16
C LYS A 96 -18.41 -9.51 12.64
N GLY A 97 -18.92 -8.37 13.12
CA GLY A 97 -18.70 -7.89 14.48
C GLY A 97 -17.35 -7.16 14.66
N TRP A 98 -17.10 -6.69 15.88
CA TRP A 98 -15.94 -5.87 16.20
C TRP A 98 -14.65 -6.65 16.45
N VAL A 99 -14.73 -7.93 16.78
CA VAL A 99 -13.56 -8.78 17.06
C VAL A 99 -12.60 -8.84 15.87
N PRO A 100 -13.05 -9.12 14.63
CA PRO A 100 -12.17 -9.04 13.46
C PRO A 100 -11.60 -7.65 13.22
N VAL A 101 -12.37 -6.58 13.50
CA VAL A 101 -11.90 -5.19 13.34
C VAL A 101 -10.72 -4.93 14.27
N VAL A 102 -10.82 -5.32 15.54
CA VAL A 102 -9.72 -5.17 16.51
C VAL A 102 -8.53 -6.05 16.13
N ALA A 103 -8.75 -7.27 15.67
CA ALA A 103 -7.68 -8.17 15.24
C ALA A 103 -6.87 -7.60 14.06
N THR A 104 -7.50 -6.85 13.16
CA THR A 104 -6.81 -6.21 12.01
C THR A 104 -5.87 -5.08 12.45
N VAL A 105 -5.99 -4.53 13.65
CA VAL A 105 -5.11 -3.47 14.17
C VAL A 105 -3.64 -3.90 14.10
N THR A 106 -3.34 -5.16 14.42
CA THR A 106 -1.97 -5.70 14.31
C THR A 106 -1.44 -5.63 12.88
N THR A 107 -2.27 -5.97 11.89
CA THR A 107 -1.90 -5.89 10.46
C THR A 107 -1.68 -4.45 10.02
N VAL A 108 -2.51 -3.53 10.49
CA VAL A 108 -2.36 -2.08 10.21
C VAL A 108 -1.05 -1.56 10.81
N PHE A 109 -0.72 -1.92 12.06
CA PHE A 109 0.58 -1.57 12.64
C PHE A 109 1.74 -2.09 11.80
N PHE A 110 1.67 -3.34 11.37
CA PHE A 110 2.71 -3.93 10.51
C PHE A 110 2.85 -3.17 9.18
N SER A 111 1.76 -2.74 8.56
CA SER A 111 1.79 -2.01 7.27
C SER A 111 2.37 -0.60 7.39
N LEU A 112 2.42 -0.02 8.59
CA LEU A 112 3.01 1.30 8.86
C LEU A 112 4.48 1.22 9.27
N VAL A 113 5.03 0.04 9.46
CA VAL A 113 6.45 -0.17 9.78
C VAL A 113 7.31 0.30 8.60
N GLY A 114 8.45 0.91 8.91
CA GLY A 114 9.36 1.55 7.95
C GLY A 114 9.30 3.08 8.01
N ALA A 115 8.21 3.67 8.50
CA ALA A 115 8.13 5.11 8.69
C ALA A 115 9.17 5.63 9.70
N GLU A 116 9.56 4.80 10.67
CA GLU A 116 10.59 5.12 11.67
C GLU A 116 11.98 5.37 11.08
N ILE A 117 12.31 4.74 9.94
CA ILE A 117 13.61 4.91 9.27
C ILE A 117 13.79 6.37 8.86
N THR A 118 12.73 7.02 8.43
CA THR A 118 12.77 8.42 8.03
C THR A 118 13.06 9.36 9.22
N THR A 119 12.62 9.00 10.43
CA THR A 119 12.94 9.76 11.66
C THR A 119 14.41 9.61 12.05
N VAL A 120 15.01 8.44 11.86
CA VAL A 120 16.44 8.23 12.07
C VAL A 120 17.24 9.09 11.09
N ALA A 121 16.91 9.07 9.80
CA ALA A 121 17.55 9.89 8.79
C ALA A 121 17.40 11.41 9.06
N ALA A 122 16.26 11.84 9.61
CA ALA A 122 16.05 13.22 10.01
C ALA A 122 16.96 13.64 11.19
N ALA A 123 17.17 12.73 12.14
CA ALA A 123 18.03 12.99 13.30
C ALA A 123 19.51 13.19 12.89
N GLU A 124 19.94 12.62 11.77
CA GLU A 124 21.30 12.77 11.20
C GLU A 124 21.45 14.02 10.30
N SER A 125 20.39 14.82 10.13
CA SER A 125 20.41 16.01 9.28
C SER A 125 21.12 17.19 9.96
N LYS A 126 21.43 18.25 9.18
CA LYS A 126 22.11 19.47 9.69
C LYS A 126 21.28 20.26 10.71
N ASP A 127 19.97 20.15 10.67
CA ASP A 127 19.02 20.79 11.59
C ASP A 127 17.97 19.73 12.03
N PRO A 128 18.34 18.86 12.98
CA PRO A 128 17.52 17.69 13.34
C PRO A 128 16.12 18.05 13.83
N GLU A 129 16.00 19.12 14.63
CA GLU A 129 14.72 19.50 15.23
C GLU A 129 13.68 19.87 14.16
N LYS A 130 14.03 20.72 13.22
CA LYS A 130 13.15 21.10 12.10
C LYS A 130 12.90 19.93 11.13
N ALA A 131 13.91 19.11 10.91
CA ALA A 131 13.79 17.96 10.03
C ALA A 131 12.79 16.94 10.58
N VAL A 132 12.85 16.62 11.88
CA VAL A 132 11.91 15.69 12.55
C VAL A 132 10.48 16.21 12.50
N VAL A 133 10.24 17.49 12.82
CA VAL A 133 8.91 18.09 12.75
C VAL A 133 8.33 18.05 11.33
N ARG A 134 9.13 18.44 10.34
CA ARG A 134 8.71 18.41 8.94
C ARG A 134 8.40 16.98 8.48
N MET A 135 9.21 16.01 8.86
CA MET A 135 8.99 14.60 8.52
C MET A 135 7.74 14.05 9.18
N ALA A 136 7.51 14.29 10.47
CA ALA A 136 6.31 13.86 11.17
C ALA A 136 5.04 14.35 10.46
N THR A 137 5.02 15.63 10.06
CA THR A 137 3.90 16.21 9.30
C THR A 137 3.74 15.53 7.94
N THR A 138 4.84 15.30 7.21
CA THR A 138 4.81 14.66 5.89
C THR A 138 4.31 13.22 5.98
N ILE A 139 4.78 12.45 6.97
CA ILE A 139 4.34 11.07 7.21
C ILE A 139 2.85 11.03 7.52
N THR A 140 2.35 11.92 8.37
CA THR A 140 0.93 11.99 8.72
C THR A 140 0.07 12.22 7.48
N TRP A 141 0.41 13.18 6.62
CA TRP A 141 -0.32 13.43 5.39
C TRP A 141 -0.24 12.26 4.40
N ARG A 142 0.91 11.59 4.30
CA ARG A 142 1.05 10.38 3.47
C ARG A 142 0.16 9.25 3.97
N ILE A 143 0.11 9.00 5.27
CA ILE A 143 -0.76 7.97 5.85
C ILE A 143 -2.23 8.32 5.57
N LEU A 144 -2.65 9.55 5.83
CA LEU A 144 -4.02 9.97 5.58
C LEU A 144 -4.40 9.80 4.10
N LEU A 145 -3.59 10.28 3.18
CA LEU A 145 -3.92 10.27 1.77
C LEU A 145 -3.78 8.87 1.16
N PHE A 146 -2.66 8.19 1.39
CA PHE A 146 -2.36 6.94 0.69
C PHE A 146 -2.95 5.70 1.34
N TYR A 147 -3.24 5.73 2.64
CA TYR A 147 -3.89 4.61 3.33
C TYR A 147 -5.37 4.90 3.60
N VAL A 148 -5.69 5.95 4.36
CA VAL A 148 -7.07 6.17 4.79
C VAL A 148 -7.97 6.49 3.62
N VAL A 149 -7.58 7.41 2.73
CA VAL A 149 -8.41 7.79 1.57
C VAL A 149 -8.49 6.66 0.56
N SER A 150 -7.37 6.01 0.21
CA SER A 150 -7.39 4.93 -0.79
C SER A 150 -8.17 3.71 -0.31
N LEU A 151 -7.98 3.27 0.95
CA LEU A 151 -8.74 2.17 1.53
C LEU A 151 -10.22 2.53 1.71
N GLY A 152 -10.52 3.76 2.12
CA GLY A 152 -11.90 4.24 2.20
C GLY A 152 -12.61 4.20 0.86
N LEU A 153 -11.94 4.62 -0.20
CA LEU A 153 -12.50 4.60 -1.55
C LEU A 153 -12.68 3.17 -2.08
N ILE A 154 -11.71 2.26 -1.87
CA ILE A 154 -11.86 0.88 -2.34
C ILE A 154 -13.06 0.19 -1.68
N VAL A 155 -13.29 0.43 -0.38
CA VAL A 155 -14.46 -0.12 0.34
C VAL A 155 -15.76 0.49 -0.15
N CYS A 156 -15.77 1.73 -0.66
CA CYS A 156 -16.94 2.32 -1.31
C CYS A 156 -17.22 1.72 -2.69
N VAL A 157 -16.16 1.40 -3.45
CA VAL A 157 -16.27 0.91 -4.83
C VAL A 157 -16.56 -0.59 -4.88
N VAL A 158 -15.88 -1.37 -4.05
CA VAL A 158 -15.96 -2.84 -4.05
C VAL A 158 -16.76 -3.31 -2.84
N ALA A 159 -17.88 -3.98 -3.08
CA ALA A 159 -18.66 -4.61 -2.02
C ALA A 159 -17.84 -5.74 -1.36
N TRP A 160 -17.71 -5.72 -0.04
CA TRP A 160 -16.86 -6.66 0.69
C TRP A 160 -17.16 -8.16 0.43
N PRO A 161 -18.40 -8.60 0.12
CA PRO A 161 -18.68 -10.01 -0.20
C PRO A 161 -18.06 -10.48 -1.51
N MET A 162 -17.62 -9.56 -2.39
CA MET A 162 -16.95 -9.89 -3.65
C MET A 162 -15.48 -10.26 -3.44
N VAL A 163 -14.89 -9.80 -2.33
CA VAL A 163 -13.47 -10.06 -2.02
C VAL A 163 -13.32 -11.45 -1.44
N LYS A 164 -12.58 -12.33 -2.14
CA LYS A 164 -12.26 -13.65 -1.64
C LYS A 164 -11.03 -13.65 -0.74
N PRO A 165 -10.95 -14.56 0.25
CA PRO A 165 -9.76 -14.71 1.07
C PRO A 165 -8.51 -14.95 0.21
N GLY A 166 -7.47 -14.13 0.41
CA GLY A 166 -6.21 -14.22 -0.33
C GLY A 166 -6.17 -13.45 -1.65
N GLU A 167 -7.28 -12.87 -2.11
CA GLU A 167 -7.32 -11.96 -3.26
C GLU A 167 -7.20 -10.51 -2.81
N SER A 168 -6.53 -9.70 -3.61
CA SER A 168 -6.45 -8.26 -3.36
C SER A 168 -7.71 -7.56 -3.91
N PRO A 169 -8.36 -6.68 -3.13
CA PRO A 169 -9.49 -5.90 -3.65
C PRO A 169 -9.09 -4.90 -4.75
N PHE A 170 -7.80 -4.65 -4.94
CA PHE A 170 -7.29 -3.79 -6.02
C PHE A 170 -7.19 -4.52 -7.38
N THR A 171 -7.50 -5.81 -7.43
CA THR A 171 -7.45 -6.62 -8.66
C THR A 171 -8.85 -6.99 -9.19
N LEU A 172 -9.87 -6.54 -8.51
CA LEU A 172 -11.28 -6.65 -8.91
C LEU A 172 -11.71 -5.43 -9.73
#